data_eda141726b7d1de4049f5f5b34c8cc7c
#
_entry.id   eda141726b7d1de4049f5f5b34c8cc7c
#
_cell.length_a   1.000
_cell.length_b   1.000
_cell.length_c   1.000
_cell.angle_alpha   90.00
_cell.angle_beta   90.00
_cell.angle_gamma   90.00
#
_symmetry.space_group_name_H-M   'P 1'
#
loop_
_entity.id
_entity.type
_entity.pdbx_description
1 polymer ?
#
loop_
_entity_poly.entity_id
_entity_poly.type
_entity_poly.pdbx_seq_one_letter_code
_entity_poly.pdbx_strand_id
1 'polypeptide(L)'
;TKITPRNTTVPTKKFETFSTAADNQTTVEIHVLQGERDLAKDNKSLGTFKLGDIQPAARGVPQIKVTFDIDTSGILSVTAKDETTNKQQSITISGASTLPKDEVERMVQDAEANATADKEKSEQIDLKNQSEALCYQTKKQLEQLESTISAEEKQKIEGLITELEEATNNENYASMKLSLIHI
;
A
#
# COMPACT_ATOMS: atom_id res chain seq x y z
N THR A 1 1.13 4.78 3.12
CA THR A 1 1.03 4.62 4.59
C THR A 1 1.91 5.64 5.29
N LYS A 2 1.34 6.39 6.26
CA LYS A 2 2.05 7.33 7.13
C LYS A 2 2.61 6.56 8.33
N ILE A 3 3.93 6.57 8.54
CA ILE A 3 4.59 5.77 9.58
C ILE A 3 5.02 6.66 10.75
N THR A 4 5.63 7.81 10.45
CA THR A 4 6.10 8.75 11.47
C THR A 4 5.36 10.08 11.31
N PRO A 5 4.50 10.48 12.27
CA PRO A 5 3.83 11.78 12.24
C PRO A 5 4.83 12.94 12.31
N ARG A 6 4.45 14.11 11.79
CA ARG A 6 5.22 15.33 11.99
C ARG A 6 5.35 15.66 13.49
N ASN A 7 6.39 16.39 13.86
CA ASN A 7 6.70 16.76 15.25
C ASN A 7 6.96 15.55 16.18
N THR A 8 7.27 14.37 15.62
CA THR A 8 7.72 13.24 16.43
C THR A 8 9.09 13.55 17.04
N THR A 9 9.22 13.35 18.34
CA THR A 9 10.49 13.55 19.06
C THR A 9 11.52 12.52 18.62
N VAL A 10 12.74 12.97 18.38
CA VAL A 10 13.88 12.09 18.05
C VAL A 10 14.75 11.85 19.30
N PRO A 11 15.38 10.66 19.45
CA PRO A 11 15.37 9.56 18.49
C PRO A 11 14.04 8.82 18.47
N THR A 12 13.68 8.26 17.32
CA THR A 12 12.46 7.46 17.18
C THR A 12 12.65 6.30 16.24
N LYS A 13 11.99 5.19 16.52
CA LYS A 13 11.99 3.99 15.69
C LYS A 13 10.58 3.49 15.53
N LYS A 14 10.14 3.38 14.28
CA LYS A 14 8.81 2.88 13.89
C LYS A 14 8.97 1.83 12.81
N PHE A 15 8.03 0.91 12.74
CA PHE A 15 7.98 -0.08 11.67
C PHE A 15 6.55 -0.34 11.22
N GLU A 16 6.45 -0.83 10.00
CA GLU A 16 5.20 -1.30 9.42
C GLU A 16 5.50 -2.56 8.60
N THR A 17 4.55 -3.49 8.54
CA THR A 17 4.69 -4.73 7.78
C THR A 17 3.87 -4.65 6.52
N PHE A 18 4.53 -4.85 5.40
CA PHE A 18 3.96 -4.85 4.05
C PHE A 18 4.02 -6.26 3.46
N SER A 19 3.32 -6.44 2.35
CA SER A 19 3.35 -7.69 1.61
C SER A 19 3.47 -7.45 0.10
N THR A 20 3.56 -8.53 -0.69
CA THR A 20 3.61 -8.46 -2.15
C THR A 20 2.23 -8.16 -2.74
N ALA A 21 2.21 -7.41 -3.85
CA ALA A 21 1.00 -7.02 -4.57
C ALA A 21 0.62 -8.02 -5.69
N ALA A 22 1.56 -8.87 -6.12
CA ALA A 22 1.36 -9.85 -7.17
C ALA A 22 1.85 -11.24 -6.73
N ASP A 23 1.28 -12.30 -7.34
CA ASP A 23 1.74 -13.67 -7.15
C ASP A 23 3.16 -13.85 -7.68
N ASN A 24 3.94 -14.65 -6.96
CA ASN A 24 5.34 -14.96 -7.30
C ASN A 24 6.26 -13.74 -7.43
N GLN A 25 5.90 -12.62 -6.78
CA GLN A 25 6.72 -11.42 -6.77
C GLN A 25 7.99 -11.66 -5.93
N THR A 26 9.15 -11.52 -6.55
CA THR A 26 10.45 -11.77 -5.93
C THR A 26 11.20 -10.51 -5.50
N THR A 27 10.66 -9.33 -5.79
CA THR A 27 11.27 -8.05 -5.47
C THR A 27 10.20 -7.05 -5.04
N VAL A 28 10.47 -6.28 -3.99
CA VAL A 28 9.66 -5.11 -3.59
C VAL A 28 10.50 -3.85 -3.68
N GLU A 29 9.89 -2.77 -4.13
CA GLU A 29 10.50 -1.44 -4.18
C GLU A 29 9.94 -0.58 -3.03
N ILE A 30 10.84 -0.05 -2.22
CA ILE A 30 10.54 0.80 -1.10
C ILE A 30 10.84 2.24 -1.49
N HIS A 31 9.78 3.07 -1.60
CA HIS A 31 9.87 4.48 -1.89
C HIS A 31 9.64 5.29 -0.61
N VAL A 32 10.69 5.93 -0.13
CA VAL A 32 10.67 6.74 1.09
C VAL A 32 10.28 8.16 0.75
N LEU A 33 9.23 8.65 1.38
CA LEU A 33 8.60 9.95 1.11
C LEU A 33 8.53 10.80 2.36
N GLN A 34 8.54 12.11 2.18
CA GLN A 34 8.29 13.09 3.22
C GLN A 34 7.22 14.08 2.76
N GLY A 35 6.19 14.28 3.57
CA GLY A 35 5.10 15.22 3.28
C GLY A 35 3.81 14.85 3.98
N GLU A 36 2.81 15.68 3.78
CA GLU A 36 1.49 15.57 4.42
C GLU A 36 0.38 15.16 3.44
N ARG A 37 0.67 15.05 2.14
CA ARG A 37 -0.30 14.66 1.11
C ARG A 37 -0.60 13.16 1.20
N ASP A 38 -1.82 12.76 0.89
CA ASP A 38 -2.23 11.34 0.93
C ASP A 38 -1.67 10.54 -0.24
N LEU A 39 -1.47 11.18 -1.39
CA LEU A 39 -0.91 10.53 -2.57
C LEU A 39 0.63 10.60 -2.58
N ALA A 40 1.27 9.47 -2.83
CA ALA A 40 2.73 9.34 -2.84
C ALA A 40 3.42 10.33 -3.79
N LYS A 41 2.86 10.52 -4.99
CA LYS A 41 3.41 11.40 -6.04
C LYS A 41 3.48 12.88 -5.65
N ASP A 42 2.64 13.30 -4.70
CA ASP A 42 2.50 14.69 -4.27
C ASP A 42 3.36 15.00 -3.03
N ASN A 43 4.19 14.04 -2.60
CA ASN A 43 5.14 14.18 -1.50
C ASN A 43 6.58 14.21 -2.02
N LYS A 44 7.48 14.74 -1.20
CA LYS A 44 8.91 14.81 -1.50
C LYS A 44 9.55 13.42 -1.42
N SER A 45 10.20 12.97 -2.50
CA SER A 45 10.97 11.74 -2.47
C SER A 45 12.28 11.94 -1.72
N LEU A 46 12.53 11.10 -0.74
CA LEU A 46 13.78 11.06 0.02
C LEU A 46 14.74 10.00 -0.52
N GLY A 47 14.22 8.95 -1.13
CA GLY A 47 15.00 7.89 -1.73
C GLY A 47 14.16 6.67 -2.09
N THR A 48 14.74 5.79 -2.88
CA THR A 48 14.12 4.54 -3.31
C THR A 48 15.17 3.43 -3.25
N PHE A 49 14.78 2.26 -2.77
CA PHE A 49 15.64 1.08 -2.79
C PHE A 49 14.80 -0.19 -2.99
N LYS A 50 15.46 -1.28 -3.37
CA LYS A 50 14.78 -2.56 -3.68
C LYS A 50 15.26 -3.65 -2.74
N LEU A 51 14.31 -4.44 -2.23
CA LEU A 51 14.58 -5.71 -1.56
C LEU A 51 14.27 -6.82 -2.56
N GLY A 52 15.29 -7.57 -2.96
CA GLY A 52 15.19 -8.71 -3.86
C GLY A 52 15.23 -10.05 -3.13
N ASP A 53 15.19 -11.13 -3.92
CA ASP A 53 15.29 -12.52 -3.45
C ASP A 53 14.20 -12.92 -2.42
N ILE A 54 13.01 -12.35 -2.55
CA ILE A 54 11.83 -12.78 -1.83
C ILE A 54 11.39 -14.12 -2.41
N GLN A 55 11.05 -15.09 -1.57
CA GLN A 55 10.55 -16.38 -2.04
C GLN A 55 9.24 -16.21 -2.80
N PRO A 56 9.11 -16.80 -4.00
CA PRO A 56 7.86 -16.81 -4.74
C PRO A 56 6.74 -17.43 -3.91
N ALA A 57 5.66 -16.68 -3.75
CA ALA A 57 4.46 -17.10 -3.01
C ALA A 57 3.25 -16.35 -3.56
N ALA A 58 2.05 -16.75 -3.12
CA ALA A 58 0.84 -16.01 -3.43
C ALA A 58 0.94 -14.58 -2.88
N ARG A 59 0.34 -13.61 -3.57
CA ARG A 59 0.30 -12.21 -3.12
C ARG A 59 -0.26 -12.14 -1.70
N GLY A 60 0.29 -11.24 -0.90
CA GLY A 60 -0.14 -11.07 0.50
C GLY A 60 0.51 -12.05 1.50
N VAL A 61 1.21 -13.10 1.04
CA VAL A 61 1.84 -14.10 1.91
C VAL A 61 3.19 -13.63 2.45
N PRO A 62 4.15 -13.11 1.63
CA PRO A 62 5.41 -12.62 2.14
C PRO A 62 5.24 -11.47 3.13
N GLN A 63 6.01 -11.45 4.20
CA GLN A 63 5.97 -10.43 5.24
C GLN A 63 7.25 -9.59 5.19
N ILE A 64 7.12 -8.35 4.72
CA ILE A 64 8.23 -7.41 4.58
C ILE A 64 8.11 -6.33 5.64
N LYS A 65 8.94 -6.43 6.66
CA LYS A 65 9.03 -5.44 7.74
C LYS A 65 9.88 -4.27 7.32
N VAL A 66 9.30 -3.10 7.23
CA VAL A 66 10.02 -1.85 6.92
C VAL A 66 10.14 -1.04 8.20
N THR A 67 11.37 -0.79 8.62
CA THR A 67 11.71 -0.06 9.85
C THR A 67 12.29 1.30 9.49
N PHE A 68 11.76 2.35 10.10
CA PHE A 68 12.23 3.72 10.06
C PHE A 68 12.90 4.05 11.38
N ASP A 69 14.16 4.38 11.35
CA ASP A 69 14.98 4.70 12.53
C ASP A 69 15.59 6.09 12.34
N ILE A 70 15.18 7.06 13.17
CA ILE A 70 15.69 8.44 13.14
C ILE A 70 16.52 8.63 14.40
N ASP A 71 17.81 8.90 14.24
CA ASP A 71 18.72 9.11 15.35
C ASP A 71 18.64 10.53 15.93
N THR A 72 19.41 10.80 16.98
CA THR A 72 19.48 12.11 17.64
C THR A 72 20.04 13.22 16.74
N SER A 73 20.76 12.86 15.69
CA SER A 73 21.30 13.79 14.69
C SER A 73 20.31 14.06 13.53
N GLY A 74 19.14 13.39 13.56
CA GLY A 74 18.13 13.49 12.52
C GLY A 74 18.44 12.70 11.25
N ILE A 75 19.38 11.75 11.32
CA ILE A 75 19.67 10.83 10.22
C ILE A 75 18.60 9.75 10.20
N LEU A 76 17.94 9.59 9.06
CA LEU A 76 16.94 8.58 8.82
C LEU A 76 17.58 7.34 8.18
N SER A 77 17.46 6.21 8.84
CA SER A 77 17.80 4.89 8.31
C SER A 77 16.52 4.10 8.07
N VAL A 78 16.30 3.66 6.82
CA VAL A 78 15.15 2.84 6.46
C VAL A 78 15.65 1.45 6.07
N THR A 79 15.16 0.43 6.76
CA THR A 79 15.53 -0.98 6.54
C THR A 79 14.29 -1.78 6.18
N ALA A 80 14.33 -2.46 5.06
CA ALA A 80 13.34 -3.46 4.66
C ALA A 80 13.91 -4.85 4.88
N LYS A 81 13.17 -5.70 5.59
CA LYS A 81 13.54 -7.07 5.92
C LYS A 81 12.42 -8.04 5.56
N ASP A 82 12.74 -9.08 4.82
CA ASP A 82 11.86 -10.24 4.64
C ASP A 82 11.94 -11.13 5.90
N GLU A 83 10.85 -11.24 6.63
CA GLU A 83 10.79 -12.01 7.88
C GLU A 83 10.94 -13.54 7.64
N THR A 84 10.69 -14.02 6.43
CA THR A 84 10.83 -15.44 6.07
C THR A 84 12.27 -15.82 5.74
N THR A 85 12.92 -15.04 4.88
CA THR A 85 14.29 -15.33 4.41
C THR A 85 15.36 -14.65 5.26
N ASN A 86 14.97 -13.71 6.14
CA ASN A 86 15.84 -12.81 6.91
C ASN A 86 16.74 -11.91 6.04
N LYS A 87 16.51 -11.85 4.73
CA LYS A 87 17.19 -10.91 3.85
C LYS A 87 16.74 -9.50 4.13
N GLN A 88 17.68 -8.57 4.09
CA GLN A 88 17.40 -7.17 4.35
C GLN A 88 18.19 -6.25 3.42
N GLN A 89 17.63 -5.09 3.17
CA GLN A 89 18.27 -3.96 2.50
C GLN A 89 17.97 -2.69 3.25
N SER A 90 18.86 -1.70 3.19
CA SER A 90 18.67 -0.43 3.87
C SER A 90 19.20 0.74 3.05
N ILE A 91 18.61 1.90 3.32
CA ILE A 91 19.10 3.20 2.85
C ILE A 91 19.26 4.13 4.04
N THR A 92 20.30 4.97 4.02
CA THR A 92 20.51 6.02 5.01
C THR A 92 20.38 7.37 4.34
N ILE A 93 19.54 8.23 4.91
CA ILE A 93 19.19 9.54 4.37
C ILE A 93 19.60 10.61 5.40
N SER A 94 20.56 11.43 5.04
CA SER A 94 20.97 12.60 5.84
C SER A 94 20.16 13.83 5.42
N GLY A 95 19.80 14.68 6.38
CA GLY A 95 19.05 15.92 6.12
C GLY A 95 17.54 15.76 5.96
N ALA A 96 16.98 14.57 6.18
CA ALA A 96 15.54 14.35 6.14
C ALA A 96 14.77 15.19 7.18
N SER A 97 15.39 15.48 8.33
CA SER A 97 14.81 16.25 9.42
C SER A 97 15.04 17.76 9.36
N THR A 98 15.79 18.25 8.37
CA THR A 98 16.25 19.66 8.30
C THR A 98 15.61 20.43 7.16
N LEU A 99 14.30 20.23 6.92
CA LEU A 99 13.58 21.10 6.00
C LEU A 99 13.51 22.52 6.56
N PRO A 100 13.74 23.57 5.73
CA PRO A 100 13.47 24.94 6.11
C PRO A 100 12.01 25.11 6.58
N LYS A 101 11.80 25.99 7.57
CA LYS A 101 10.45 26.19 8.13
C LYS A 101 9.42 26.64 7.09
N ASP A 102 9.84 27.50 6.18
CA ASP A 102 9.03 28.00 5.06
C ASP A 102 8.62 26.87 4.10
N GLU A 103 9.50 25.92 3.84
CA GLU A 103 9.18 24.74 3.03
C GLU A 103 8.16 23.84 3.75
N VAL A 104 8.31 23.63 5.05
CA VAL A 104 7.36 22.85 5.86
C VAL A 104 5.99 23.53 5.89
N GLU A 105 5.94 24.85 6.13
CA GLU A 105 4.69 25.62 6.14
C GLU A 105 3.97 25.53 4.79
N ARG A 106 4.71 25.65 3.69
CA ARG A 106 4.16 25.51 2.34
C ARG A 106 3.59 24.11 2.10
N MET A 107 4.30 23.06 2.51
CA MET A 107 3.84 21.67 2.37
C MET A 107 2.57 21.41 3.17
N VAL A 108 2.44 21.99 4.35
CA VAL A 108 1.23 21.89 5.19
C VAL A 108 0.07 22.64 4.54
N GLN A 109 0.27 23.86 4.10
CA GLN A 109 -0.78 24.65 3.42
C GLN A 109 -1.25 23.96 2.13
N ASP A 110 -0.33 23.42 1.34
CA ASP A 110 -0.65 22.67 0.12
C ASP A 110 -1.46 21.40 0.44
N ALA A 111 -1.11 20.69 1.51
CA ALA A 111 -1.87 19.52 1.96
C ALA A 111 -3.28 19.91 2.44
N GLU A 112 -3.43 21.00 3.20
CA GLU A 112 -4.73 21.50 3.66
C GLU A 112 -5.61 21.96 2.48
N ALA A 113 -5.04 22.67 1.52
CA ALA A 113 -5.75 23.14 0.33
C ALA A 113 -6.28 22.00 -0.55
N ASN A 114 -5.59 20.87 -0.56
CA ASN A 114 -5.95 19.72 -1.40
C ASN A 114 -6.59 18.56 -0.62
N ALA A 115 -6.79 18.70 0.69
CA ALA A 115 -7.23 17.62 1.59
C ALA A 115 -8.50 16.90 1.10
N THR A 116 -9.52 17.63 0.64
CA THR A 116 -10.76 17.04 0.15
C THR A 116 -10.53 16.23 -1.13
N ALA A 117 -9.83 16.80 -2.11
CA ALA A 117 -9.56 16.13 -3.38
C ALA A 117 -8.64 14.91 -3.20
N ASP A 118 -7.66 14.99 -2.31
CA ASP A 118 -6.76 13.88 -1.99
C ASP A 118 -7.51 12.76 -1.28
N LYS A 119 -8.40 13.10 -0.35
CA LYS A 119 -9.24 12.14 0.35
C LYS A 119 -10.15 11.39 -0.62
N GLU A 120 -10.84 12.10 -1.50
CA GLU A 120 -11.69 11.47 -2.53
C GLU A 120 -10.90 10.50 -3.43
N LYS A 121 -9.71 10.92 -3.88
CA LYS A 121 -8.83 10.06 -4.69
C LYS A 121 -8.32 8.86 -3.91
N SER A 122 -7.94 9.05 -2.65
CA SER A 122 -7.50 7.96 -1.77
C SER A 122 -8.63 6.93 -1.57
N GLU A 123 -9.85 7.39 -1.28
CA GLU A 123 -11.02 6.52 -1.14
C GLU A 123 -11.34 5.76 -2.43
N GLN A 124 -11.16 6.38 -3.60
CA GLN A 124 -11.33 5.73 -4.90
C GLN A 124 -10.29 4.63 -5.14
N ILE A 125 -9.02 4.91 -4.80
CA ILE A 125 -7.94 3.94 -4.93
C ILE A 125 -8.15 2.78 -3.96
N ASP A 126 -8.54 3.05 -2.72
CA ASP A 126 -8.81 2.03 -1.71
C ASP A 126 -9.98 1.14 -2.13
N LEU A 127 -11.05 1.73 -2.68
CA LEU A 127 -12.19 1.00 -3.20
C LEU A 127 -11.79 0.08 -4.36
N LYS A 128 -10.97 0.58 -5.29
CA LYS A 128 -10.43 -0.21 -6.40
C LYS A 128 -9.60 -1.39 -5.89
N ASN A 129 -8.67 -1.14 -4.96
CA ASN A 129 -7.82 -2.18 -4.37
C ASN A 129 -8.65 -3.24 -3.62
N GLN A 130 -9.69 -2.83 -2.89
CA GLN A 130 -10.61 -3.75 -2.21
C GLN A 130 -11.38 -4.61 -3.21
N SER A 131 -11.89 -4.02 -4.29
CA SER A 131 -12.59 -4.74 -5.36
C SER A 131 -11.69 -5.79 -6.02
N GLU A 132 -10.47 -5.42 -6.40
CA GLU A 132 -9.49 -6.33 -6.99
C GLU A 132 -9.10 -7.47 -6.02
N ALA A 133 -8.91 -7.15 -4.74
CA ALA A 133 -8.59 -8.13 -3.72
C ALA A 133 -9.73 -9.12 -3.50
N LEU A 134 -10.98 -8.64 -3.46
CA LEU A 134 -12.16 -9.49 -3.31
C LEU A 134 -12.35 -10.40 -4.52
N CYS A 135 -12.28 -9.87 -5.74
CA CYS A 135 -12.35 -10.68 -6.97
C CYS A 135 -11.32 -11.81 -6.96
N TYR A 136 -10.06 -11.49 -6.63
CA TYR A 136 -8.99 -12.49 -6.55
C TYR A 136 -9.29 -13.56 -5.50
N GLN A 137 -9.68 -13.15 -4.30
CA GLN A 137 -9.94 -14.05 -3.18
C GLN A 137 -11.14 -14.96 -3.47
N THR A 138 -12.22 -14.40 -4.04
CA THR A 138 -13.43 -15.16 -4.38
C THR A 138 -13.16 -16.15 -5.50
N LYS A 139 -12.41 -15.79 -6.55
CA LYS A 139 -11.99 -16.72 -7.59
C LYS A 139 -11.21 -17.90 -7.02
N LYS A 140 -10.24 -17.61 -6.13
CA LYS A 140 -9.44 -18.66 -5.50
C LYS A 140 -10.27 -19.59 -4.59
N GLN A 141 -11.23 -19.04 -3.86
CA GLN A 141 -12.17 -19.86 -3.07
C GLN A 141 -13.08 -20.69 -3.97
N LEU A 142 -13.55 -20.15 -5.08
CA LEU A 142 -14.38 -20.85 -6.04
C LEU A 142 -13.65 -22.06 -6.65
N GLU A 143 -12.37 -21.94 -6.97
CA GLU A 143 -11.51 -23.04 -7.41
C GLU A 143 -11.38 -24.14 -6.35
N GLN A 144 -11.22 -23.75 -5.08
CA GLN A 144 -11.11 -24.70 -3.96
C GLN A 144 -12.42 -25.45 -3.66
N LEU A 145 -13.55 -24.82 -3.90
CA LEU A 145 -14.89 -25.36 -3.60
C LEU A 145 -15.57 -26.00 -4.83
N GLU A 146 -14.88 -26.13 -5.95
CA GLU A 146 -15.44 -26.60 -7.23
C GLU A 146 -16.20 -27.93 -7.13
N SER A 147 -15.79 -28.81 -6.21
CA SER A 147 -16.46 -30.12 -5.97
C SER A 147 -17.64 -30.03 -5.00
N THR A 148 -17.87 -28.90 -4.35
CA THR A 148 -18.82 -28.81 -3.21
C THR A 148 -20.03 -27.92 -3.51
N ILE A 149 -19.91 -26.99 -4.46
CA ILE A 149 -20.96 -26.05 -4.83
C ILE A 149 -21.73 -26.50 -6.08
N SER A 150 -23.00 -26.13 -6.15
CA SER A 150 -23.82 -26.40 -7.33
C SER A 150 -23.41 -25.55 -8.54
N ALA A 151 -23.68 -26.05 -9.75
CA ALA A 151 -23.38 -25.31 -10.98
C ALA A 151 -24.11 -23.95 -11.06
N GLU A 152 -25.32 -23.87 -10.50
CA GLU A 152 -26.10 -22.63 -10.47
C GLU A 152 -25.47 -21.58 -9.54
N GLU A 153 -25.00 -22.00 -8.35
CA GLU A 153 -24.31 -21.10 -7.41
C GLU A 153 -22.96 -20.62 -7.97
N LYS A 154 -22.21 -21.53 -8.60
CA LYS A 154 -20.95 -21.19 -9.28
C LYS A 154 -21.19 -20.10 -10.33
N GLN A 155 -22.19 -20.29 -11.19
CA GLN A 155 -22.50 -19.32 -12.26
C GLN A 155 -22.93 -17.96 -11.69
N LYS A 156 -23.69 -17.92 -10.59
CA LYS A 156 -24.05 -16.66 -9.92
C LYS A 156 -22.84 -15.92 -9.39
N ILE A 157 -21.94 -16.63 -8.70
CA ILE A 157 -20.72 -16.04 -8.12
C ILE A 157 -19.80 -15.52 -9.25
N GLU A 158 -19.61 -16.29 -10.31
CA GLU A 158 -18.83 -15.87 -11.49
C GLU A 158 -19.43 -14.62 -12.16
N GLY A 159 -20.76 -14.52 -12.22
CA GLY A 159 -21.46 -13.34 -12.71
C GLY A 159 -21.16 -12.10 -11.87
N LEU A 160 -21.27 -12.20 -10.55
CA LEU A 160 -20.97 -11.10 -9.62
C LEU A 160 -19.50 -10.67 -9.69
N ILE A 161 -18.58 -11.63 -9.81
CA ILE A 161 -17.15 -11.32 -10.00
C ILE A 161 -16.94 -10.53 -11.30
N THR A 162 -17.57 -10.95 -12.39
CA THR A 162 -17.45 -10.30 -13.69
C THR A 162 -17.99 -8.87 -13.63
N GLU A 163 -19.14 -8.64 -13.00
CA GLU A 163 -19.72 -7.31 -12.81
C GLU A 163 -18.78 -6.41 -12.00
N LEU A 164 -18.17 -6.93 -10.94
CA LEU A 164 -17.23 -6.16 -10.12
C LEU A 164 -15.93 -5.87 -10.88
N GLU A 165 -15.41 -6.80 -11.67
CA GLU A 165 -14.24 -6.60 -12.52
C GLU A 165 -14.50 -5.55 -13.61
N GLU A 166 -15.67 -5.59 -14.26
CA GLU A 166 -16.06 -4.57 -15.25
C GLU A 166 -16.20 -3.18 -14.61
N ALA A 167 -16.85 -3.08 -13.44
CA ALA A 167 -16.96 -1.85 -12.68
C ALA A 167 -15.57 -1.29 -12.30
N THR A 168 -14.65 -2.18 -11.92
CA THR A 168 -13.28 -1.83 -11.53
C THR A 168 -12.47 -1.33 -12.73
N ASN A 169 -12.55 -2.01 -13.86
CA ASN A 169 -11.85 -1.64 -15.09
C ASN A 169 -12.37 -0.31 -15.67
N ASN A 170 -13.67 -0.06 -15.56
CA ASN A 170 -14.31 1.16 -16.01
C ASN A 170 -14.27 2.31 -15.00
N GLU A 171 -13.63 2.11 -13.84
CA GLU A 171 -13.54 3.08 -12.73
C GLU A 171 -14.93 3.60 -12.27
N ASN A 172 -15.94 2.73 -12.36
CA ASN A 172 -17.30 3.04 -11.92
C ASN A 172 -17.45 2.79 -10.41
N TYR A 173 -17.05 3.77 -9.61
CA TYR A 173 -17.02 3.67 -8.14
C TYR A 173 -18.40 3.44 -7.50
N ALA A 174 -19.49 3.92 -8.12
CA ALA A 174 -20.85 3.66 -7.63
C ALA A 174 -21.21 2.18 -7.77
N SER A 175 -20.93 1.59 -8.93
CA SER A 175 -21.15 0.16 -9.18
C SER A 175 -20.24 -0.72 -8.33
N MET A 176 -18.96 -0.35 -8.13
CA MET A 176 -18.05 -1.07 -7.24
C MET A 176 -18.61 -1.16 -5.81
N LYS A 177 -19.12 -0.04 -5.26
CA LYS A 177 -19.71 -0.03 -3.91
C LYS A 177 -20.92 -0.94 -3.78
N LEU A 178 -21.77 -0.99 -4.81
CA LEU A 178 -22.94 -1.87 -4.81
C LEU A 178 -22.52 -3.34 -4.92
N SER A 179 -21.62 -3.68 -5.83
CA SER A 179 -21.16 -5.05 -6.02
C SER A 179 -20.41 -5.61 -4.83
N LEU A 180 -19.62 -4.77 -4.10
CA LEU A 180 -18.94 -5.17 -2.87
C LEU A 180 -19.90 -5.60 -1.74
N ILE A 181 -21.15 -5.14 -1.77
CA ILE A 181 -22.17 -5.52 -0.77
C ILE A 181 -22.80 -6.85 -1.12
N HIS A 182 -22.80 -7.25 -2.40
CA HIS A 182 -23.50 -8.43 -2.89
C HIS A 182 -22.63 -9.70 -3.00
N ILE A 183 -21.31 -9.56 -2.94
CA ILE A 183 -20.34 -10.66 -2.94
C ILE A 183 -19.97 -11.03 -1.50
#